data_bbe00db70cebfc829054c2609a3f3ce5
#
_entry.id   bbe00db70cebfc829054c2609a3f3ce5
#
_cell.length_a   1.000
_cell.length_b   1.000
_cell.length_c   1.000
_cell.angle_alpha   90.00
_cell.angle_beta   90.00
_cell.angle_gamma   90.00
#
_symmetry.space_group_name_H-M   'P 1'
#
loop_
_entity.id
_entity.type
_entity.pdbx_description
1 polymer ?
#
loop_
_entity_poly.entity_id
_entity_poly.type
_entity_poly.pdbx_seq_one_letter_code
_entity_poly.pdbx_strand_id
1 'polypeptide(L)'
;FGATDTYHSNEKQLGLPWKDPMKYWEASPVAYADQVETPTLIIHSEEDYRVPIHNADTLYRFYRKNGVDTRYIQYPREGHELSRAGEPAHVVDRLERIIRWFNGYSDYHEDPPVVETDETPEDWEPSA
;
A
#
# COMPACT_ATOMS: atom_id res chain seq x y z
N PHE A 1 -3.35 -9.60 -7.46
CA PHE A 1 -3.55 -10.65 -8.46
C PHE A 1 -3.34 -10.09 -9.88
N GLY A 2 -2.25 -10.50 -10.53
CA GLY A 2 -2.08 -10.44 -11.99
C GLY A 2 -1.85 -9.12 -12.69
N ALA A 3 -2.05 -7.99 -12.06
CA ALA A 3 -1.81 -6.69 -12.68
C ALA A 3 -0.37 -6.24 -12.37
N THR A 4 0.48 -6.24 -13.39
CA THR A 4 1.88 -5.81 -13.28
C THR A 4 2.48 -5.63 -14.67
N ASP A 5 3.46 -4.73 -14.83
CA ASP A 5 4.27 -4.62 -16.02
C ASP A 5 5.34 -5.75 -16.12
N THR A 6 5.54 -6.47 -15.01
CA THR A 6 6.50 -7.59 -14.94
C THR A 6 5.85 -8.96 -15.17
N TYR A 7 4.89 -9.03 -16.07
CA TYR A 7 4.14 -10.25 -16.39
C TYR A 7 5.02 -11.47 -16.65
N HIS A 8 6.11 -11.32 -17.40
CA HIS A 8 7.05 -12.42 -17.67
C HIS A 8 7.68 -13.04 -16.42
N SER A 9 7.87 -12.26 -15.37
CA SER A 9 8.38 -12.77 -14.10
C SER A 9 7.32 -13.65 -13.41
N ASN A 10 6.08 -13.21 -13.44
CA ASN A 10 4.96 -13.98 -12.89
C ASN A 10 4.74 -15.28 -13.67
N GLU A 11 4.79 -15.23 -14.99
CA GLU A 11 4.67 -16.41 -15.84
C GLU A 11 5.75 -17.47 -15.54
N LYS A 12 7.00 -17.04 -15.34
CA LYS A 12 8.08 -17.96 -14.96
C LYS A 12 7.87 -18.64 -13.60
N GLN A 13 7.27 -17.94 -12.66
CA GLN A 13 7.08 -18.45 -11.29
C GLN A 13 5.79 -19.24 -11.15
N LEU A 14 4.70 -18.77 -11.74
CA LEU A 14 3.35 -19.25 -11.53
C LEU A 14 2.77 -20.00 -12.74
N GLY A 15 3.39 -19.87 -13.90
CA GLY A 15 2.89 -20.38 -15.18
C GLY A 15 1.82 -19.48 -15.81
N LEU A 16 1.14 -19.99 -16.82
CA LEU A 16 0.10 -19.22 -17.53
C LEU A 16 -1.18 -19.14 -16.70
N PRO A 17 -1.71 -17.93 -16.43
CA PRO A 17 -2.84 -17.76 -15.50
C PRO A 17 -4.13 -18.44 -15.94
N TRP A 18 -4.37 -18.60 -17.25
CA TRP A 18 -5.55 -19.29 -17.77
C TRP A 18 -5.44 -20.81 -17.71
N LYS A 19 -4.26 -21.38 -17.43
CA LYS A 19 -4.08 -22.83 -17.23
C LYS A 19 -4.30 -23.24 -15.79
N ASP A 20 -3.87 -22.39 -14.85
CA ASP A 20 -4.03 -22.62 -13.42
C ASP A 20 -4.31 -21.30 -12.69
N PRO A 21 -5.53 -20.77 -12.76
CA PRO A 21 -5.88 -19.52 -12.11
C PRO A 21 -5.83 -19.61 -10.58
N MET A 22 -6.02 -20.81 -10.01
CA MET A 22 -5.98 -21.00 -8.56
C MET A 22 -4.59 -20.75 -7.99
N LYS A 23 -3.54 -21.10 -8.73
CA LYS A 23 -2.16 -20.84 -8.31
C LYS A 23 -1.87 -19.34 -8.16
N TYR A 24 -2.45 -18.51 -9.02
CA TYR A 24 -2.37 -17.04 -8.89
C TYR A 24 -3.17 -16.51 -7.71
N TRP A 25 -4.35 -17.08 -7.48
CA TRP A 25 -5.15 -16.70 -6.33
C TRP A 25 -4.44 -17.07 -5.02
N GLU A 26 -3.97 -18.29 -4.87
CA GLU A 26 -3.25 -18.77 -3.69
C GLU A 26 -1.94 -18.02 -3.41
N ALA A 27 -1.28 -17.49 -4.46
CA ALA A 27 -0.11 -16.64 -4.35
C ALA A 27 -0.43 -15.17 -4.05
N SER A 28 -1.71 -14.79 -3.96
CA SER A 28 -2.13 -13.41 -3.77
C SER A 28 -2.49 -13.14 -2.31
N PRO A 29 -1.93 -12.11 -1.65
CA PRO A 29 -2.27 -11.77 -0.25
C PRO A 29 -3.77 -11.56 -0.01
N VAL A 30 -4.50 -11.06 -1.00
CA VAL A 30 -5.95 -10.85 -0.89
C VAL A 30 -6.74 -12.15 -0.68
N ALA A 31 -6.19 -13.30 -1.05
CA ALA A 31 -6.82 -14.59 -0.83
C ALA A 31 -6.95 -14.95 0.67
N TYR A 32 -6.16 -14.30 1.50
CA TYR A 32 -6.06 -14.55 2.95
C TYR A 32 -6.51 -13.33 3.77
N ALA A 33 -7.16 -12.37 3.13
CA ALA A 33 -7.56 -11.13 3.78
C ALA A 33 -8.53 -11.33 4.96
N ASP A 34 -9.30 -12.41 4.94
CA ASP A 34 -10.21 -12.82 6.02
C ASP A 34 -9.49 -13.33 7.28
N GLN A 35 -8.19 -13.62 7.20
CA GLN A 35 -7.36 -14.10 8.31
C GLN A 35 -6.52 -12.98 8.94
N VAL A 36 -6.61 -11.76 8.40
CA VAL A 36 -5.80 -10.64 8.87
C VAL A 36 -6.51 -9.93 10.02
N GLU A 37 -5.79 -9.78 11.13
CA GLU A 37 -6.24 -9.07 12.33
C GLU A 37 -5.32 -7.88 12.68
N THR A 38 -4.10 -7.90 12.15
CA THR A 38 -3.08 -6.90 12.46
C THR A 38 -3.44 -5.54 11.87
N PRO A 39 -3.44 -4.46 12.66
CA PRO A 39 -3.60 -3.10 12.16
C PRO A 39 -2.61 -2.80 11.03
N THR A 40 -3.10 -2.26 9.93
CA THR A 40 -2.30 -2.16 8.70
C THR A 40 -2.33 -0.76 8.10
N LEU A 41 -1.16 -0.20 7.86
CA LEU A 41 -0.98 1.01 7.05
C LEU A 41 -0.60 0.62 5.62
N ILE A 42 -1.43 0.98 4.65
CA ILE A 42 -1.18 0.79 3.23
C ILE A 42 -0.71 2.11 2.64
N ILE A 43 0.43 2.10 1.97
CA ILE A 43 0.98 3.24 1.26
C ILE A 43 1.19 2.86 -0.20
N HIS A 44 0.67 3.66 -1.13
CA HIS A 44 0.79 3.38 -2.55
C HIS A 44 0.87 4.66 -3.39
N SER A 45 1.48 4.55 -4.55
CA SER A 45 1.67 5.64 -5.51
C SER A 45 0.62 5.56 -6.63
N GLU A 46 0.02 6.69 -7.02
CA GLU A 46 -1.05 6.71 -8.03
C GLU A 46 -0.56 6.26 -9.41
N GLU A 47 0.68 6.60 -9.77
CA GLU A 47 1.26 6.28 -11.08
C GLU A 47 2.20 5.07 -11.03
N ASP A 48 1.98 4.17 -10.08
CA ASP A 48 2.71 2.91 -10.03
C ASP A 48 2.16 1.94 -11.09
N TYR A 49 2.81 1.93 -12.24
CA TYR A 49 2.46 1.03 -13.34
C TYR A 49 3.07 -0.36 -13.19
N ARG A 50 4.04 -0.54 -12.29
CA ARG A 50 4.62 -1.84 -11.97
C ARG A 50 3.71 -2.66 -11.08
N VAL A 51 3.17 -2.03 -10.04
CA VAL A 51 2.13 -2.59 -9.17
C VAL A 51 0.96 -1.62 -9.15
N PRO A 52 0.02 -1.74 -10.08
CA PRO A 52 -1.08 -0.79 -10.22
C PRO A 52 -1.86 -0.56 -8.92
N ILE A 53 -2.25 0.68 -8.68
CA ILE A 53 -2.86 1.15 -7.43
C ILE A 53 -4.10 0.35 -7.02
N HIS A 54 -4.87 -0.18 -7.96
CA HIS A 54 -6.06 -0.98 -7.64
C HIS A 54 -5.76 -2.27 -6.85
N ASN A 55 -4.50 -2.73 -6.82
CA ASN A 55 -4.11 -3.82 -5.91
C ASN A 55 -4.21 -3.37 -4.45
N ALA A 56 -3.75 -2.16 -4.15
CA ALA A 56 -3.86 -1.57 -2.82
C ALA A 56 -5.31 -1.23 -2.47
N ASP A 57 -6.10 -0.68 -3.43
CA ASP A 57 -7.53 -0.40 -3.27
C ASP A 57 -8.30 -1.66 -2.86
N THR A 58 -8.02 -2.78 -3.53
CA THR A 58 -8.68 -4.06 -3.26
C THR A 58 -8.33 -4.55 -1.86
N LEU A 59 -7.04 -4.52 -1.50
CA LEU A 59 -6.57 -4.95 -0.19
C LEU A 59 -7.19 -4.10 0.93
N TYR A 60 -7.19 -2.78 0.77
CA TYR A 60 -7.81 -1.85 1.71
C TYR A 60 -9.29 -2.17 1.95
N ARG A 61 -10.07 -2.34 0.87
CA ARG A 61 -11.49 -2.65 0.98
C ARG A 61 -11.75 -3.98 1.69
N PHE A 62 -10.94 -4.99 1.42
CA PHE A 62 -11.08 -6.31 2.06
C PHE A 62 -10.77 -6.25 3.56
N TYR A 63 -9.68 -5.59 3.93
CA TYR A 63 -9.30 -5.43 5.33
C TYR A 63 -10.36 -4.63 6.10
N ARG A 64 -10.81 -3.51 5.55
CA ARG A 64 -11.89 -2.71 6.17
C ARG A 64 -13.18 -3.52 6.32
N LYS A 65 -13.55 -4.31 5.33
CA LYS A 65 -14.74 -5.17 5.40
C LYS A 65 -14.64 -6.23 6.50
N ASN A 66 -13.46 -6.73 6.77
CA ASN A 66 -13.20 -7.70 7.83
C ASN A 66 -12.96 -7.03 9.20
N GLY A 67 -13.13 -5.73 9.32
CA GLY A 67 -12.99 -5.01 10.59
C GLY A 67 -11.55 -4.75 11.03
N VAL A 68 -10.57 -4.96 10.13
CA VAL A 68 -9.17 -4.64 10.40
C VAL A 68 -9.00 -3.13 10.47
N ASP A 69 -8.35 -2.63 11.53
CA ASP A 69 -7.95 -1.22 11.58
C ASP A 69 -6.92 -0.97 10.48
N THR A 70 -7.35 -0.22 9.46
CA THR A 70 -6.55 -0.02 8.25
C THR A 70 -6.62 1.43 7.81
N ARG A 71 -5.46 2.02 7.57
CA ARG A 71 -5.33 3.31 6.88
C ARG A 71 -4.70 3.11 5.52
N TYR A 72 -5.09 3.97 4.58
CA TYR A 72 -4.60 3.94 3.22
C TYR A 72 -4.17 5.34 2.79
N ILE A 73 -2.91 5.47 2.39
CA ILE A 73 -2.30 6.71 1.92
C ILE A 73 -1.93 6.55 0.45
N GLN A 74 -2.40 7.46 -0.37
CA GLN A 74 -2.08 7.53 -1.79
C GLN A 74 -1.22 8.77 -2.06
N TYR A 75 -0.15 8.60 -2.84
CA TYR A 75 0.71 9.70 -3.25
C TYR A 75 0.49 10.00 -4.73
N PRO A 76 -0.04 11.20 -5.05
CA PRO A 76 -0.26 11.61 -6.43
C PRO A 76 1.09 11.81 -7.16
N ARG A 77 1.08 11.59 -8.47
CA ARG A 77 2.24 11.79 -9.37
C ARG A 77 3.46 10.91 -9.06
N GLU A 78 3.35 9.97 -8.15
CA GLU A 78 4.43 9.08 -7.75
C GLU A 78 4.34 7.74 -8.43
N GLY A 79 5.50 7.17 -8.75
CA GLY A 79 5.64 5.83 -9.31
C GLY A 79 6.12 4.80 -8.29
N HIS A 80 6.55 3.65 -8.79
CA HIS A 80 7.03 2.53 -7.98
C HIS A 80 8.21 2.88 -7.05
N GLU A 81 8.97 3.90 -7.41
CA GLU A 81 10.20 4.29 -6.75
C GLU A 81 10.01 5.42 -5.72
N LEU A 82 8.80 5.70 -5.27
CA LEU A 82 8.47 6.76 -4.30
C LEU A 82 9.52 6.91 -3.19
N SER A 83 9.94 5.80 -2.59
CA SER A 83 10.87 5.82 -1.46
C SER A 83 12.30 6.23 -1.81
N ARG A 84 12.67 6.23 -3.10
CA ARG A 84 14.03 6.51 -3.58
C ARG A 84 14.12 7.74 -4.47
N ALA A 85 13.08 8.00 -5.24
CA ALA A 85 13.07 9.01 -6.29
C ALA A 85 11.79 9.85 -6.34
N GLY A 86 10.95 9.75 -5.30
CA GLY A 86 9.75 10.56 -5.16
C GLY A 86 10.03 12.02 -4.88
N GLU A 87 8.99 12.85 -4.99
CA GLU A 87 9.06 14.26 -4.59
C GLU A 87 9.53 14.34 -3.12
N PRO A 88 10.48 15.22 -2.78
CA PRO A 88 11.04 15.29 -1.42
C PRO A 88 9.98 15.42 -0.32
N ALA A 89 8.93 16.21 -0.54
CA ALA A 89 7.82 16.36 0.39
C ALA A 89 7.09 15.02 0.63
N HIS A 90 6.82 14.25 -0.41
CA HIS A 90 6.17 12.95 -0.31
C HIS A 90 7.04 11.91 0.41
N VAL A 91 8.36 11.95 0.18
CA VAL A 91 9.28 11.04 0.88
C VAL A 91 9.29 11.33 2.37
N VAL A 92 9.32 12.60 2.78
CA VAL A 92 9.29 13.02 4.19
C VAL A 92 7.94 12.66 4.82
N ASP A 93 6.83 13.09 4.22
CA ASP A 93 5.47 12.80 4.72
C ASP A 93 5.24 11.29 4.92
N ARG A 94 5.69 10.47 3.97
CA ARG A 94 5.60 9.01 4.06
C ARG A 94 6.30 8.48 5.31
N LEU A 95 7.51 8.94 5.61
CA LEU A 95 8.27 8.51 6.78
C LEU A 95 7.59 8.93 8.08
N GLU A 96 7.11 10.17 8.14
CA GLU A 96 6.38 10.66 9.31
C GLU A 96 5.10 9.87 9.58
N ARG A 97 4.32 9.56 8.53
CA ARG A 97 3.09 8.75 8.67
C ARG A 97 3.40 7.34 9.15
N ILE A 98 4.48 6.73 8.67
CA ILE A 98 4.94 5.42 9.15
C ILE A 98 5.28 5.49 10.65
N ILE A 99 6.06 6.48 11.07
CA ILE A 99 6.44 6.65 12.47
C ILE A 99 5.21 6.88 13.35
N ARG A 100 4.31 7.78 12.95
CA ARG A 100 3.06 8.04 13.69
C ARG A 100 2.18 6.80 13.79
N TRP A 101 2.11 6.01 12.72
CA TRP A 101 1.36 4.76 12.72
C TRP A 101 1.90 3.79 13.76
N PHE A 102 3.21 3.52 13.75
CA PHE A 102 3.82 2.63 14.72
C PHE A 102 3.74 3.16 16.16
N ASN A 103 3.91 4.46 16.37
CA ASN A 103 3.77 5.06 17.69
C ASN A 103 2.35 4.89 18.26
N GLY A 104 1.33 4.84 17.42
CA GLY A 104 -0.05 4.59 17.84
C GLY A 104 -0.28 3.17 18.40
N TYR A 105 0.62 2.23 18.14
CA TYR A 105 0.53 0.83 18.57
C TYR A 105 1.71 0.38 19.45
N SER A 106 2.61 1.27 19.80
CA SER A 106 3.76 0.98 20.66
C SER A 106 3.69 1.80 21.94
N ASP A 107 4.29 1.27 23.02
CA ASP A 107 4.50 2.04 24.26
C ASP A 107 5.63 3.07 24.13
N TYR A 108 6.28 3.10 22.97
CA TYR A 108 7.36 4.03 22.65
C TYR A 108 6.81 5.24 21.89
N HIS A 109 6.82 6.39 22.55
CA HIS A 109 6.32 7.65 21.98
C HIS A 109 7.51 8.62 21.80
N GLU A 110 8.19 8.54 20.66
CA GLU A 110 8.94 9.69 20.16
C GLU A 110 8.14 10.37 19.05
N ASP A 111 7.80 11.63 19.27
CA ASP A 111 7.23 12.43 18.19
C ASP A 111 8.30 12.61 17.12
N PRO A 112 7.99 12.28 15.86
CA PRO A 112 8.92 12.54 14.76
C PRO A 112 9.19 14.06 14.70
N PRO A 113 10.41 14.46 14.32
CA PRO A 113 10.70 15.87 14.14
C PRO A 113 9.67 16.49 13.19
N VAL A 114 9.07 17.59 13.63
CA VAL A 114 8.12 18.33 12.79
C VAL A 114 8.93 19.01 11.69
N VAL A 115 8.84 18.47 10.48
CA VAL A 115 9.31 19.19 9.30
C VAL A 115 8.12 20.00 8.79
N GLU A 116 8.15 21.30 9.02
CA GLU A 116 7.18 22.21 8.40
C GLU A 116 7.42 22.19 6.89
N THR A 117 6.55 21.50 6.18
CA THR A 117 6.46 21.56 4.73
C THR A 117 5.25 22.43 4.37
N ASP A 118 5.45 23.44 3.54
CA ASP A 118 4.38 24.36 3.11
C ASP A 118 3.27 23.66 2.29
N GLU A 119 3.45 22.40 1.95
CA GLU A 119 2.47 21.60 1.23
C GLU A 119 2.31 20.22 1.91
N THR A 120 1.30 20.10 2.75
CA THR A 120 0.81 18.78 3.18
C THR A 120 -0.04 18.20 2.07
N PRO A 121 0.23 16.96 1.60
CA PRO A 121 -0.71 16.27 0.73
C PRO A 121 -2.06 16.19 1.44
N GLU A 122 -3.13 16.61 0.75
CA GLU A 122 -4.48 16.48 1.28
C GLU A 122 -4.77 15.03 1.64
N ASP A 123 -5.22 14.78 2.87
CA ASP A 123 -5.65 13.47 3.32
C ASP A 123 -6.89 13.07 2.49
N TRP A 124 -6.68 12.23 1.49
CA TRP A 124 -7.78 11.65 0.76
C TRP A 124 -8.40 10.53 1.60
N GLU A 125 -9.47 10.85 2.32
CA GLU A 125 -10.35 9.84 2.90
C GLU A 125 -11.38 9.42 1.85
N PRO A 126 -11.42 8.16 1.41
CA PRO A 126 -12.51 7.70 0.58
C PRO A 126 -13.80 7.86 1.38
N SER A 127 -14.73 8.62 0.82
CA SER A 127 -16.09 8.68 1.37
C SER A 127 -16.67 7.25 1.48
N ALA A 128 -17.18 6.97 2.65
CA ALA A 128 -17.74 5.68 3.02
C ALA A 128 -18.85 5.20 2.05
#